data_5a608e61fb85ddd214d4a91b5ebe46c5
#
_entry.id   5a608e61fb85ddd214d4a91b5ebe46c5
#
_cell.length_a   1.000
_cell.length_b   1.000
_cell.length_c   1.000
_cell.angle_alpha   90.00
_cell.angle_beta   90.00
_cell.angle_gamma   90.00
#
_symmetry.space_group_name_H-M   'P 1'
#
loop_
_entity.id
_entity.type
_entity.pdbx_description
1 polymer ?
#
loop_
_entity_poly.entity_id
_entity_poly.type
_entity_poly.pdbx_seq_one_letter_code
_entity_poly.pdbx_strand_id
1 'polypeptide(L)'
;MSSRRLSVALLALAACAPKEAPKPEQAAQSAPPALVSTVEGFSTPESVLWDAEQQVWFVSNINGSPVAKDGNGFLSRLDRDGRVDSLHFVQSGKNGAMLNAPKGMAIVGDTLWVADIDVLRGFNRKTGAPVAAIEFGSQARFLNDVAVGPDGTIYVTDTGISFDDKGAVSHPGPDRIFAVRGRAVSVAAQGPWLNGPNGITWDQTNSRFVVVPFLGTALLGWKPGEAGADTIGTGPGQQDGVEIVGGETLVTSWTDSTVFVPATGGNRRIAIGVASPADIGVDPTRELLAIPLFTLNKVEIWKL
;
A
#
# COMPACT_ATOMS: atom_id res chain seq x y z
N MET A 1 -58.89 -52.65 68.98
CA MET A 1 -58.06 -53.04 67.80
C MET A 1 -57.94 -51.84 66.92
N SER A 2 -56.80 -51.18 67.01
CA SER A 2 -56.53 -49.89 66.35
C SER A 2 -55.60 -50.14 65.16
N SER A 3 -56.08 -49.86 63.96
CA SER A 3 -55.31 -49.98 62.73
C SER A 3 -54.61 -48.60 62.36
N ARG A 4 -53.33 -48.52 62.52
CA ARG A 4 -52.51 -47.37 62.06
C ARG A 4 -52.30 -47.45 60.54
N ARG A 5 -52.76 -46.44 59.83
CA ARG A 5 -52.40 -46.24 58.40
C ARG A 5 -51.10 -45.53 58.31
N LEU A 6 -50.11 -46.14 57.62
CA LEU A 6 -48.86 -45.58 57.29
C LEU A 6 -49.03 -44.76 55.99
N SER A 7 -48.76 -43.44 56.04
CA SER A 7 -48.72 -42.60 54.85
C SER A 7 -47.26 -42.55 54.35
N VAL A 8 -47.02 -42.99 53.12
CA VAL A 8 -45.76 -42.89 52.43
C VAL A 8 -45.77 -41.59 51.68
N ALA A 9 -44.85 -40.65 52.04
CA ALA A 9 -44.61 -39.42 51.28
C ALA A 9 -43.61 -39.70 50.18
N LEU A 10 -44.01 -39.53 48.89
CA LEU A 10 -43.15 -39.56 47.77
C LEU A 10 -42.46 -38.20 47.66
N LEU A 11 -41.14 -38.14 47.87
CA LEU A 11 -40.28 -36.98 47.49
C LEU A 11 -40.00 -37.02 45.97
N ALA A 12 -40.54 -36.06 45.24
CA ALA A 12 -40.17 -35.84 43.85
C ALA A 12 -38.83 -35.05 43.79
N LEU A 13 -37.76 -35.70 43.37
CA LEU A 13 -36.49 -35.04 43.02
C LEU A 13 -36.67 -34.37 41.66
N ALA A 14 -36.72 -33.03 41.64
CA ALA A 14 -36.63 -32.25 40.42
C ALA A 14 -35.15 -32.25 39.95
N ALA A 15 -34.86 -32.98 38.89
CA ALA A 15 -33.56 -32.92 38.21
C ALA A 15 -33.44 -31.60 37.43
N CYS A 16 -32.58 -30.68 37.90
CA CYS A 16 -32.16 -29.53 37.12
C CYS A 16 -31.29 -30.00 35.95
N ALA A 17 -31.79 -29.97 34.73
CA ALA A 17 -30.97 -30.14 33.54
C ALA A 17 -29.98 -28.97 33.39
N PRO A 18 -28.72 -29.23 33.11
CA PRO A 18 -27.75 -28.18 32.88
C PRO A 18 -28.16 -27.36 31.63
N LYS A 19 -28.23 -26.03 31.78
CA LYS A 19 -28.48 -25.11 30.70
C LYS A 19 -27.27 -25.20 29.73
N GLU A 20 -27.53 -25.64 28.51
CA GLU A 20 -26.52 -25.66 27.45
C GLU A 20 -25.91 -24.28 27.29
N ALA A 21 -24.57 -24.19 27.36
CA ALA A 21 -23.84 -22.94 27.08
C ALA A 21 -24.13 -22.49 25.64
N PRO A 22 -24.32 -21.18 25.38
CA PRO A 22 -24.53 -20.71 24.03
C PRO A 22 -23.36 -21.12 23.17
N LYS A 23 -23.66 -21.78 22.05
CA LYS A 23 -22.67 -22.12 21.02
C LYS A 23 -21.96 -20.82 20.61
N PRO A 24 -20.61 -20.76 20.52
CA PRO A 24 -19.93 -19.57 20.04
C PRO A 24 -20.51 -19.24 18.66
N GLU A 25 -20.99 -18.01 18.53
CA GLU A 25 -21.46 -17.45 17.27
C GLU A 25 -20.28 -17.52 16.30
N GLN A 26 -20.41 -18.33 15.28
CA GLN A 26 -19.38 -18.50 14.26
C GLN A 26 -19.27 -17.15 13.57
N ALA A 27 -18.16 -16.43 13.75
CA ALA A 27 -17.88 -15.17 13.07
C ALA A 27 -18.20 -15.36 11.58
N ALA A 28 -19.06 -14.49 11.05
CA ALA A 28 -19.45 -14.55 9.65
C ALA A 28 -18.17 -14.54 8.80
N GLN A 29 -17.94 -15.60 8.08
CA GLN A 29 -16.81 -15.71 7.18
C GLN A 29 -17.01 -14.65 6.10
N SER A 30 -16.12 -13.64 6.03
CA SER A 30 -16.19 -12.63 4.97
C SER A 30 -16.22 -13.31 3.59
N ALA A 31 -16.98 -12.75 2.67
CA ALA A 31 -16.96 -13.23 1.28
C ALA A 31 -15.51 -13.19 0.73
N PRO A 32 -15.13 -14.11 -0.16
CA PRO A 32 -13.80 -14.06 -0.75
C PRO A 32 -13.63 -12.77 -1.57
N PRO A 33 -12.40 -12.22 -1.64
CA PRO A 33 -12.10 -11.04 -2.46
C PRO A 33 -12.55 -11.21 -3.90
N ALA A 34 -13.13 -10.17 -4.49
CA ALA A 34 -13.71 -10.22 -5.83
C ALA A 34 -13.41 -8.95 -6.64
N LEU A 35 -13.11 -9.13 -7.94
CA LEU A 35 -12.97 -8.02 -8.89
C LEU A 35 -14.32 -7.30 -9.04
N VAL A 36 -14.33 -5.99 -8.76
CA VAL A 36 -15.51 -5.12 -8.88
C VAL A 36 -15.53 -4.42 -10.23
N SER A 37 -14.42 -3.84 -10.63
CA SER A 37 -14.30 -3.11 -11.90
C SER A 37 -12.86 -3.08 -12.41
N THR A 38 -12.74 -2.85 -13.72
CA THR A 38 -11.48 -2.56 -14.41
C THR A 38 -11.61 -1.18 -15.05
N VAL A 39 -10.63 -0.32 -14.83
CA VAL A 39 -10.57 1.04 -15.36
C VAL A 39 -9.40 1.11 -16.33
N GLU A 40 -9.65 1.57 -17.54
CA GLU A 40 -8.67 1.66 -18.61
C GLU A 40 -8.33 3.12 -18.95
N GLY A 41 -7.33 3.31 -19.82
CA GLY A 41 -6.94 4.64 -20.32
C GLY A 41 -5.72 5.24 -19.65
N PHE A 42 -5.09 4.53 -18.72
CA PHE A 42 -3.82 4.92 -18.09
C PHE A 42 -2.62 4.64 -18.98
N SER A 43 -1.46 5.15 -18.59
CA SER A 43 -0.21 4.87 -19.28
C SER A 43 0.90 4.57 -18.27
N THR A 44 1.25 3.30 -18.17
CA THR A 44 2.19 2.78 -17.17
C THR A 44 1.79 3.27 -15.76
N PRO A 45 0.55 2.92 -15.27
CA PRO A 45 0.11 3.32 -13.95
C PRO A 45 0.95 2.61 -12.89
N GLU A 46 1.44 3.38 -11.92
CA GLU A 46 2.42 2.85 -10.98
C GLU A 46 1.90 2.86 -9.53
N SER A 47 1.17 3.90 -9.11
CA SER A 47 0.60 3.96 -7.77
C SER A 47 -0.86 4.39 -7.79
N VAL A 48 -1.65 3.88 -6.85
CA VAL A 48 -3.00 4.34 -6.58
C VAL A 48 -3.11 4.74 -5.12
N LEU A 49 -3.64 5.94 -4.84
CA LEU A 49 -3.84 6.46 -3.49
C LEU A 49 -5.29 6.88 -3.27
N TRP A 50 -5.89 6.47 -2.14
CA TRP A 50 -7.22 6.91 -1.72
C TRP A 50 -7.15 8.20 -0.90
N ASP A 51 -7.90 9.23 -1.32
CA ASP A 51 -8.16 10.42 -0.53
C ASP A 51 -9.52 10.30 0.18
N ALA A 52 -9.49 9.96 1.45
CA ALA A 52 -10.69 9.73 2.25
C ALA A 52 -11.53 11.01 2.46
N GLU A 53 -10.90 12.20 2.46
CA GLU A 53 -11.62 13.47 2.64
C GLU A 53 -12.40 13.86 1.39
N GLN A 54 -11.79 13.73 0.20
CA GLN A 54 -12.43 14.05 -1.08
C GLN A 54 -13.24 12.87 -1.64
N GLN A 55 -13.03 11.66 -1.11
CA GLN A 55 -13.57 10.41 -1.64
C GLN A 55 -13.22 10.20 -3.12
N VAL A 56 -11.94 10.32 -3.44
CA VAL A 56 -11.40 10.12 -4.78
C VAL A 56 -10.15 9.25 -4.72
N TRP A 57 -9.80 8.66 -5.86
CA TRP A 57 -8.53 7.98 -6.05
C TRP A 57 -7.62 8.82 -6.93
N PHE A 58 -6.34 8.89 -6.57
CA PHE A 58 -5.29 9.38 -7.43
C PHE A 58 -4.53 8.21 -8.04
N VAL A 59 -4.13 8.35 -9.30
CA VAL A 59 -3.31 7.35 -10.00
C VAL A 59 -2.11 8.06 -10.61
N SER A 60 -0.90 7.64 -10.27
CA SER A 60 0.31 8.10 -10.93
C SER A 60 0.55 7.34 -12.23
N ASN A 61 0.96 8.06 -13.28
CA ASN A 61 1.23 7.49 -14.59
C ASN A 61 2.63 7.89 -15.04
N ILE A 62 3.52 6.90 -15.12
CA ILE A 62 4.88 7.10 -15.61
C ILE A 62 4.89 7.54 -17.08
N ASN A 63 3.99 6.95 -17.88
CA ASN A 63 3.85 7.24 -19.31
C ASN A 63 5.12 6.91 -20.11
N GLY A 64 5.71 5.76 -19.87
CA GLY A 64 6.89 5.28 -20.59
C GLY A 64 7.99 4.74 -19.69
N SER A 65 9.19 5.33 -19.78
CA SER A 65 10.33 4.86 -19.02
C SER A 65 10.32 5.35 -17.58
N PRO A 66 10.55 4.46 -16.57
CA PRO A 66 10.51 4.84 -15.15
C PRO A 66 11.69 5.72 -14.71
N VAL A 67 12.64 6.01 -15.59
CA VAL A 67 13.84 6.83 -15.32
C VAL A 67 14.02 7.99 -16.28
N ALA A 68 13.19 8.10 -17.32
CA ALA A 68 13.33 9.18 -18.28
C ALA A 68 12.85 10.52 -17.69
N LYS A 69 13.71 11.53 -17.76
CA LYS A 69 13.34 12.91 -17.41
C LYS A 69 12.81 13.64 -18.65
N ASP A 70 11.72 13.12 -19.20
CA ASP A 70 11.12 13.54 -20.46
C ASP A 70 9.91 14.46 -20.32
N GLY A 71 9.47 14.71 -19.08
CA GLY A 71 8.39 15.64 -18.79
C GLY A 71 7.03 15.19 -19.34
N ASN A 72 6.76 13.90 -19.42
CA ASN A 72 5.53 13.35 -19.99
C ASN A 72 4.60 12.70 -18.97
N GLY A 73 5.03 12.53 -17.72
CA GLY A 73 4.26 11.95 -16.64
C GLY A 73 3.01 12.76 -16.28
N PHE A 74 2.03 12.10 -15.70
CA PHE A 74 0.79 12.73 -15.26
C PHE A 74 0.15 12.02 -14.07
N LEU A 75 -0.77 12.71 -13.39
CA LEU A 75 -1.64 12.11 -12.38
C LEU A 75 -3.08 12.11 -12.89
N SER A 76 -3.76 11.00 -12.67
CA SER A 76 -5.20 10.88 -12.92
C SER A 76 -5.98 10.95 -11.62
N ARG A 77 -7.24 11.36 -11.71
CA ARG A 77 -8.20 11.31 -10.61
C ARG A 77 -9.42 10.51 -11.01
N LEU A 78 -9.81 9.57 -10.14
CA LEU A 78 -11.05 8.81 -10.27
C LEU A 78 -12.03 9.25 -9.18
N ASP A 79 -13.31 9.14 -9.46
CA ASP A 79 -14.36 9.31 -8.45
C ASP A 79 -14.32 8.16 -7.43
N ARG A 80 -15.15 8.28 -6.40
CA ARG A 80 -15.24 7.26 -5.34
C ARG A 80 -15.57 5.84 -5.85
N ASP A 81 -16.24 5.73 -6.99
CA ASP A 81 -16.67 4.47 -7.58
C ASP A 81 -15.65 3.95 -8.61
N GLY A 82 -14.51 4.62 -8.74
CA GLY A 82 -13.43 4.25 -9.65
C GLY A 82 -13.63 4.68 -11.09
N ARG A 83 -14.60 5.57 -11.40
CA ARG A 83 -14.74 6.12 -12.74
C ARG A 83 -13.75 7.25 -12.94
N VAL A 84 -13.21 7.39 -14.15
CA VAL A 84 -12.30 8.50 -14.48
C VAL A 84 -13.05 9.83 -14.38
N ASP A 85 -12.67 10.64 -13.38
CA ASP A 85 -13.13 12.03 -13.22
C ASP A 85 -12.23 12.97 -14.03
N SER A 86 -10.92 12.77 -13.97
CA SER A 86 -9.95 13.53 -14.76
C SER A 86 -8.73 12.67 -15.07
N LEU A 87 -8.55 12.27 -16.32
CA LEU A 87 -7.40 11.46 -16.74
C LEU A 87 -6.08 12.21 -16.57
N HIS A 88 -6.08 13.51 -16.82
CA HIS A 88 -4.92 14.39 -16.65
C HIS A 88 -5.21 15.46 -15.59
N PHE A 89 -5.46 15.03 -14.36
CA PHE A 89 -5.67 15.91 -13.20
C PHE A 89 -4.45 16.81 -12.95
N VAL A 90 -3.26 16.24 -13.01
CA VAL A 90 -1.98 16.96 -13.13
C VAL A 90 -1.31 16.47 -14.40
N GLN A 91 -0.94 17.40 -15.28
CA GLN A 91 -0.22 17.06 -16.51
C GLN A 91 1.06 17.88 -16.60
N SER A 92 2.18 17.19 -16.81
CA SER A 92 3.47 17.87 -17.05
C SER A 92 3.36 18.86 -18.20
N GLY A 93 4.00 20.02 -18.06
CA GLY A 93 3.95 21.12 -19.02
C GLY A 93 2.69 21.99 -18.96
N LYS A 94 1.69 21.66 -18.13
CA LYS A 94 0.49 22.48 -17.91
C LYS A 94 0.49 23.15 -16.55
N ASN A 95 0.03 24.37 -16.45
CA ASN A 95 -0.10 25.15 -15.21
C ASN A 95 1.17 25.17 -14.34
N GLY A 96 2.35 25.07 -14.97
CA GLY A 96 3.64 25.02 -14.26
C GLY A 96 3.96 23.68 -13.62
N ALA A 97 3.16 22.66 -13.83
CA ALA A 97 3.44 21.31 -13.34
C ALA A 97 4.60 20.67 -14.13
N MET A 98 5.44 19.91 -13.41
CA MET A 98 6.49 19.08 -13.98
C MET A 98 6.36 17.69 -13.36
N LEU A 99 6.29 16.67 -14.19
CA LEU A 99 6.30 15.25 -13.81
C LEU A 99 7.06 14.47 -14.90
N ASN A 100 8.02 13.66 -14.49
CA ASN A 100 8.76 12.80 -15.40
C ASN A 100 8.21 11.37 -15.35
N ALA A 101 8.49 10.68 -14.25
CA ALA A 101 8.04 9.30 -14.02
C ALA A 101 7.47 9.18 -12.60
N PRO A 102 6.27 9.75 -12.35
CA PRO A 102 5.66 9.77 -11.03
C PRO A 102 5.33 8.35 -10.56
N LYS A 103 5.61 8.08 -9.29
CA LYS A 103 5.43 6.79 -8.64
C LYS A 103 4.58 6.92 -7.37
N GLY A 104 5.05 6.38 -6.26
CA GLY A 104 4.34 6.38 -5.00
C GLY A 104 3.91 7.77 -4.51
N MET A 105 2.81 7.80 -3.79
CA MET A 105 2.14 9.04 -3.38
C MET A 105 1.73 9.01 -1.91
N ALA A 106 1.71 10.19 -1.28
CA ALA A 106 1.12 10.38 0.04
C ALA A 106 0.44 11.75 0.18
N ILE A 107 -0.50 11.88 1.12
CA ILE A 107 -1.19 13.13 1.40
C ILE A 107 -0.75 13.68 2.76
N VAL A 108 -0.33 14.96 2.78
CA VAL A 108 -0.09 15.72 4.01
C VAL A 108 -0.85 17.04 3.93
N GLY A 109 -1.88 17.20 4.74
CA GLY A 109 -2.79 18.33 4.66
C GLY A 109 -3.44 18.44 3.28
N ASP A 110 -3.35 19.61 2.64
CA ASP A 110 -3.88 19.82 1.29
C ASP A 110 -2.86 19.49 0.17
N THR A 111 -1.74 18.86 0.51
CA THR A 111 -0.70 18.52 -0.47
C THR A 111 -0.68 17.03 -0.77
N LEU A 112 -0.81 16.69 -2.05
CA LEU A 112 -0.50 15.38 -2.62
C LEU A 112 0.99 15.38 -2.98
N TRP A 113 1.77 14.58 -2.27
CA TRP A 113 3.19 14.36 -2.51
C TRP A 113 3.40 13.16 -3.41
N VAL A 114 4.33 13.27 -4.35
CA VAL A 114 4.60 12.28 -5.40
C VAL A 114 6.10 12.10 -5.58
N ALA A 115 6.60 10.88 -5.50
CA ALA A 115 7.97 10.56 -5.86
C ALA A 115 8.14 10.62 -7.39
N ASP A 116 9.15 11.37 -7.86
CA ASP A 116 9.43 11.56 -9.30
C ASP A 116 10.92 11.49 -9.56
N ILE A 117 11.45 10.29 -9.75
CA ILE A 117 12.85 9.92 -10.00
C ILE A 117 13.80 10.36 -8.88
N ASP A 118 14.12 11.65 -8.77
CA ASP A 118 15.03 12.25 -7.78
C ASP A 118 14.45 13.51 -7.14
N VAL A 119 13.15 13.74 -7.32
CA VAL A 119 12.41 14.89 -6.79
C VAL A 119 11.15 14.41 -6.10
N LEU A 120 10.85 14.91 -4.90
CA LEU A 120 9.54 14.77 -4.30
C LEU A 120 8.72 16.01 -4.65
N ARG A 121 7.64 15.81 -5.43
CA ARG A 121 6.79 16.90 -5.92
C ARG A 121 5.51 17.00 -5.12
N GLY A 122 5.11 18.23 -4.79
CA GLY A 122 3.88 18.51 -4.08
C GLY A 122 2.87 19.24 -4.99
N PHE A 123 1.65 18.75 -4.98
CA PHE A 123 0.51 19.34 -5.69
C PHE A 123 -0.63 19.59 -4.71
N ASN A 124 -1.40 20.66 -4.94
CA ASN A 124 -2.66 20.81 -4.21
C ASN A 124 -3.61 19.68 -4.62
N ARG A 125 -4.02 18.82 -3.68
CA ARG A 125 -4.82 17.62 -3.96
C ARG A 125 -6.23 17.91 -4.50
N LYS A 126 -6.74 19.16 -4.33
CA LYS A 126 -8.06 19.57 -4.81
C LYS A 126 -8.01 20.15 -6.22
N THR A 127 -6.94 20.86 -6.57
CA THR A 127 -6.83 21.62 -7.81
C THR A 127 -5.78 21.10 -8.79
N GLY A 128 -4.85 20.25 -8.35
CA GLY A 128 -3.70 19.80 -9.12
C GLY A 128 -2.61 20.86 -9.30
N ALA A 129 -2.76 22.05 -8.70
CA ALA A 129 -1.75 23.10 -8.80
C ALA A 129 -0.45 22.70 -8.12
N PRO A 130 0.73 22.91 -8.74
CA PRO A 130 2.01 22.64 -8.09
C PRO A 130 2.24 23.58 -6.90
N VAL A 131 2.68 23.02 -5.77
CA VAL A 131 2.93 23.77 -4.53
C VAL A 131 4.37 23.65 -4.03
N ALA A 132 5.05 22.55 -4.37
CA ALA A 132 6.42 22.31 -3.93
C ALA A 132 7.18 21.38 -4.88
N ALA A 133 8.50 21.51 -4.85
CA ALA A 133 9.45 20.52 -5.35
C ALA A 133 10.62 20.46 -4.36
N ILE A 134 10.99 19.25 -3.95
CA ILE A 134 12.11 18.98 -3.05
C ILE A 134 13.09 18.10 -3.78
N GLU A 135 14.21 18.70 -4.15
CA GLU A 135 15.27 18.02 -4.89
C GLU A 135 16.14 17.19 -3.95
N PHE A 136 16.39 15.95 -4.28
CA PHE A 136 17.31 15.07 -3.55
C PHE A 136 18.73 15.09 -4.18
N GLY A 137 18.83 15.65 -5.38
CA GLY A 137 20.08 15.80 -6.11
C GLY A 137 20.75 14.44 -6.37
N SER A 138 22.09 14.42 -6.29
CA SER A 138 22.88 13.19 -6.50
C SER A 138 22.74 12.15 -5.39
N GLN A 139 21.99 12.43 -4.32
CA GLN A 139 21.76 11.47 -3.24
C GLN A 139 20.72 10.43 -3.62
N ALA A 140 19.72 10.79 -4.43
CA ALA A 140 18.70 9.86 -4.91
C ALA A 140 19.03 9.32 -6.31
N ARG A 141 18.59 8.09 -6.56
CA ARG A 141 18.67 7.44 -7.87
C ARG A 141 17.32 7.10 -8.45
N PHE A 142 16.47 6.51 -7.62
CA PHE A 142 15.19 5.98 -8.03
C PHE A 142 14.23 6.05 -6.84
N LEU A 143 13.76 7.27 -6.54
CA LEU A 143 12.71 7.47 -5.56
C LEU A 143 11.50 6.68 -6.02
N ASN A 144 10.95 5.89 -5.10
CA ASN A 144 9.88 4.96 -5.42
C ASN A 144 8.60 5.28 -4.66
N ASP A 145 8.50 4.94 -3.39
CA ASP A 145 7.26 5.11 -2.65
C ASP A 145 7.38 6.12 -1.51
N VAL A 146 6.22 6.62 -1.04
CA VAL A 146 6.10 7.72 -0.08
C VAL A 146 5.13 7.35 1.03
N ALA A 147 5.59 7.40 2.28
CA ALA A 147 4.73 7.23 3.45
C ALA A 147 4.87 8.38 4.43
N VAL A 148 3.86 8.58 5.27
CA VAL A 148 3.85 9.63 6.30
C VAL A 148 3.94 8.99 7.68
N GLY A 149 4.93 9.41 8.46
CA GLY A 149 5.06 9.00 9.86
C GLY A 149 4.08 9.73 10.78
N PRO A 150 3.91 9.25 12.02
CA PRO A 150 2.95 9.81 12.96
C PRO A 150 3.26 11.25 13.39
N ASP A 151 4.49 11.71 13.20
CA ASP A 151 4.95 13.08 13.47
C ASP A 151 4.85 14.00 12.24
N GLY A 152 4.25 13.54 11.13
CA GLY A 152 4.14 14.26 9.88
C GLY A 152 5.42 14.28 9.03
N THR A 153 6.45 13.55 9.41
CA THR A 153 7.65 13.35 8.59
C THR A 153 7.28 12.49 7.39
N ILE A 154 7.69 12.92 6.20
CA ILE A 154 7.51 12.15 4.97
C ILE A 154 8.73 11.23 4.80
N TYR A 155 8.51 9.97 4.58
CA TYR A 155 9.54 8.99 4.27
C TYR A 155 9.43 8.55 2.83
N VAL A 156 10.58 8.47 2.14
CA VAL A 156 10.64 8.15 0.71
C VAL A 156 11.67 7.05 0.49
N THR A 157 11.27 5.96 -0.14
CA THR A 157 12.18 4.88 -0.51
C THR A 157 12.98 5.25 -1.77
N ASP A 158 14.24 4.83 -1.81
CA ASP A 158 15.11 4.91 -2.98
C ASP A 158 15.63 3.49 -3.26
N THR A 159 15.13 2.89 -4.31
CA THR A 159 15.40 1.50 -4.69
C THR A 159 16.86 1.27 -5.12
N GLY A 160 17.63 2.33 -5.34
CA GLY A 160 19.07 2.26 -5.68
C GLY A 160 19.37 1.65 -7.05
N ILE A 161 18.38 1.45 -7.90
CA ILE A 161 18.55 0.90 -9.24
C ILE A 161 18.93 1.98 -10.27
N SER A 162 19.52 1.55 -11.37
CA SER A 162 19.82 2.38 -12.55
C SER A 162 19.52 1.58 -13.81
N PHE A 163 19.24 2.31 -14.88
CA PHE A 163 19.02 1.75 -16.21
C PHE A 163 20.10 2.30 -17.14
N ASP A 164 20.64 1.47 -18.00
CA ASP A 164 21.54 1.93 -19.07
C ASP A 164 20.73 2.42 -20.28
N ASP A 165 21.41 2.93 -21.29
CA ASP A 165 20.80 3.47 -22.52
C ASP A 165 20.02 2.41 -23.32
N LYS A 166 20.18 1.12 -23.02
CA LYS A 166 19.47 -0.01 -23.63
C LYS A 166 18.34 -0.52 -22.75
N GLY A 167 18.11 0.12 -21.58
CA GLY A 167 17.10 -0.29 -20.61
C GLY A 167 17.51 -1.47 -19.72
N ALA A 168 18.81 -1.88 -19.75
CA ALA A 168 19.26 -2.93 -18.83
C ALA A 168 19.36 -2.38 -17.41
N VAL A 169 18.75 -3.12 -16.48
CA VAL A 169 18.71 -2.75 -15.07
C VAL A 169 19.98 -3.16 -14.36
N SER A 170 20.52 -2.27 -13.55
CA SER A 170 21.60 -2.56 -12.60
C SER A 170 21.23 -2.04 -11.20
N HIS A 171 21.88 -2.56 -10.17
CA HIS A 171 21.65 -2.14 -8.79
C HIS A 171 22.97 -1.65 -8.17
N PRO A 172 23.40 -0.43 -8.50
CA PRO A 172 24.63 0.14 -7.92
C PRO A 172 24.43 0.61 -6.48
N GLY A 173 23.17 0.70 -6.00
CA GLY A 173 22.86 1.25 -4.69
C GLY A 173 23.33 2.71 -4.52
N PRO A 174 23.44 3.16 -3.29
CA PRO A 174 22.98 2.52 -2.08
C PRO A 174 21.44 2.57 -1.95
N ASP A 175 20.86 1.54 -1.32
CA ASP A 175 19.48 1.49 -0.93
C ASP A 175 19.23 2.44 0.24
N ARG A 176 18.15 3.22 0.20
CA ARG A 176 17.85 4.22 1.22
C ARG A 176 16.37 4.36 1.52
N ILE A 177 16.12 4.87 2.71
CA ILE A 177 14.88 5.56 3.06
C ILE A 177 15.29 6.97 3.46
N PHE A 178 14.75 7.96 2.77
CA PHE A 178 14.92 9.35 3.13
C PHE A 178 13.82 9.82 4.07
N ALA A 179 14.14 10.79 4.95
CA ALA A 179 13.17 11.54 5.73
C ALA A 179 13.14 12.99 5.26
N VAL A 180 11.93 13.52 5.05
CA VAL A 180 11.70 14.90 4.64
C VAL A 180 10.86 15.59 5.71
N ARG A 181 11.41 16.67 6.28
CA ARG A 181 10.76 17.54 7.27
C ARG A 181 10.73 18.98 6.75
N GLY A 182 9.55 19.46 6.39
CA GLY A 182 9.42 20.71 5.66
C GLY A 182 10.14 20.62 4.31
N ARG A 183 11.29 21.25 4.15
CA ARG A 183 12.13 21.16 2.94
C ARG A 183 13.47 20.46 3.17
N ALA A 184 13.75 20.06 4.40
CA ALA A 184 15.01 19.42 4.75
C ALA A 184 14.94 17.91 4.44
N VAL A 185 15.91 17.43 3.66
CA VAL A 185 16.09 16.01 3.30
C VAL A 185 17.24 15.45 4.14
N SER A 186 17.04 14.28 4.71
CA SER A 186 18.07 13.52 5.40
C SER A 186 17.92 12.02 5.11
N VAL A 187 19.00 11.26 5.23
CA VAL A 187 18.97 9.81 5.15
C VAL A 187 18.46 9.27 6.48
N ALA A 188 17.31 8.60 6.49
CA ALA A 188 16.72 7.97 7.66
C ALA A 188 17.21 6.54 7.86
N ALA A 189 17.40 5.80 6.76
CA ALA A 189 18.00 4.48 6.75
C ALA A 189 18.79 4.26 5.46
N GLN A 190 19.87 3.47 5.55
CA GLN A 190 20.69 3.08 4.41
C GLN A 190 21.34 1.74 4.67
N GLY A 191 21.38 0.89 3.67
CA GLY A 191 22.15 -0.34 3.72
C GLY A 191 21.60 -1.44 2.84
N PRO A 192 22.45 -2.47 2.58
CA PRO A 192 22.07 -3.59 1.71
C PRO A 192 20.92 -4.45 2.27
N TRP A 193 20.60 -4.31 3.55
CA TRP A 193 19.48 -5.01 4.18
C TRP A 193 18.11 -4.54 3.67
N LEU A 194 18.04 -3.34 3.09
CA LEU A 194 16.83 -2.81 2.43
C LEU A 194 16.53 -3.56 1.13
N ASN A 195 17.54 -4.06 0.45
CA ASN A 195 17.46 -4.95 -0.70
C ASN A 195 16.56 -4.41 -1.85
N GLY A 196 16.80 -3.16 -2.22
CA GLY A 196 15.98 -2.43 -3.20
C GLY A 196 14.60 -2.07 -2.66
N PRO A 197 14.50 -1.17 -1.64
CA PRO A 197 13.22 -0.84 -1.02
C PRO A 197 12.28 -0.21 -2.05
N ASN A 198 11.06 -0.71 -2.11
CA ASN A 198 9.99 -0.24 -2.98
C ASN A 198 8.85 0.32 -2.10
N GLY A 199 7.78 -0.41 -1.90
CA GLY A 199 6.64 0.04 -1.10
C GLY A 199 6.99 0.28 0.37
N ILE A 200 6.37 1.30 0.96
CA ILE A 200 6.50 1.66 2.37
C ILE A 200 5.17 2.17 2.93
N THR A 201 4.70 1.59 4.06
CA THR A 201 3.51 2.08 4.75
C THR A 201 3.70 2.10 6.26
N TRP A 202 2.93 2.96 6.98
CA TRP A 202 3.01 3.05 8.43
C TRP A 202 2.09 2.04 9.12
N ASP A 203 2.68 1.15 9.90
CA ASP A 203 1.98 0.21 10.78
C ASP A 203 1.71 0.88 12.14
N GLN A 204 0.52 1.47 12.26
CA GLN A 204 0.08 2.14 13.48
C GLN A 204 0.04 1.20 14.69
N THR A 205 -0.34 -0.06 14.48
CA THR A 205 -0.50 -1.04 15.56
C THR A 205 0.84 -1.39 16.18
N ASN A 206 1.87 -1.57 15.36
CA ASN A 206 3.21 -1.96 15.82
C ASN A 206 4.19 -0.79 15.90
N SER A 207 3.74 0.44 15.60
CA SER A 207 4.56 1.67 15.63
C SER A 207 5.86 1.54 14.85
N ARG A 208 5.76 1.09 13.60
CA ARG A 208 6.87 0.88 12.67
C ARG A 208 6.43 1.11 11.22
N PHE A 209 7.36 1.26 10.32
CA PHE A 209 7.09 1.11 8.89
C PHE A 209 7.17 -0.36 8.48
N VAL A 210 6.29 -0.75 7.58
CA VAL A 210 6.46 -1.96 6.77
C VAL A 210 7.08 -1.53 5.46
N VAL A 211 8.20 -2.14 5.09
CA VAL A 211 8.92 -1.88 3.84
C VAL A 211 9.04 -3.18 3.06
N VAL A 212 8.71 -3.14 1.79
CA VAL A 212 8.82 -4.29 0.90
C VAL A 212 9.91 -4.07 -0.15
N PRO A 213 10.84 -5.03 -0.32
CA PRO A 213 11.94 -4.90 -1.26
C PRO A 213 11.57 -5.49 -2.64
N PHE A 214 11.93 -4.78 -3.71
CA PHE A 214 11.78 -5.31 -5.07
C PHE A 214 12.79 -6.40 -5.40
N LEU A 215 14.00 -6.31 -4.83
CA LEU A 215 15.09 -7.25 -5.10
C LEU A 215 15.19 -8.39 -4.08
N GLY A 216 14.24 -8.46 -3.14
CA GLY A 216 14.20 -9.45 -2.08
C GLY A 216 12.85 -10.09 -1.86
N THR A 217 12.79 -10.94 -0.84
CA THR A 217 11.57 -11.66 -0.44
C THR A 217 11.10 -11.33 0.97
N ALA A 218 11.97 -10.72 1.80
CA ALA A 218 11.64 -10.39 3.19
C ALA A 218 10.77 -9.14 3.27
N LEU A 219 9.68 -9.19 4.03
CA LEU A 219 8.99 -7.98 4.48
C LEU A 219 9.71 -7.44 5.70
N LEU A 220 10.00 -6.16 5.73
CA LEU A 220 10.80 -5.51 6.74
C LEU A 220 9.92 -4.67 7.67
N GLY A 221 10.06 -4.85 8.98
CA GLY A 221 9.51 -3.97 10.00
C GLY A 221 10.60 -3.02 10.49
N TRP A 222 10.57 -1.77 10.06
CA TRP A 222 11.59 -0.77 10.38
C TRP A 222 11.05 0.37 11.25
N LYS A 223 11.84 0.79 12.24
CA LYS A 223 11.53 1.97 13.05
C LYS A 223 12.53 3.09 12.78
N PRO A 224 12.07 4.34 12.63
CA PRO A 224 12.97 5.49 12.45
C PRO A 224 14.02 5.56 13.56
N GLY A 225 15.29 5.70 13.13
CA GLY A 225 16.45 5.71 14.02
C GLY A 225 17.12 4.37 14.25
N GLU A 226 16.54 3.26 13.80
CA GLU A 226 17.18 1.94 13.83
C GLU A 226 18.08 1.73 12.61
N ALA A 227 19.24 1.10 12.83
CA ALA A 227 20.23 0.83 11.77
C ALA A 227 19.91 -0.42 10.93
N GLY A 228 18.81 -1.11 11.22
CA GLY A 228 18.33 -2.31 10.55
C GLY A 228 16.83 -2.47 10.74
N ALA A 229 16.30 -3.59 10.28
CA ALA A 229 14.88 -3.93 10.42
C ALA A 229 14.69 -5.40 10.77
N ASP A 230 13.57 -5.72 11.39
CA ASP A 230 13.14 -7.09 11.61
C ASP A 230 12.51 -7.66 10.34
N THR A 231 12.72 -8.94 10.04
CA THR A 231 11.91 -9.65 9.05
C THR A 231 10.57 -10.02 9.68
N ILE A 232 9.48 -9.48 9.16
CA ILE A 232 8.11 -9.66 9.70
C ILE A 232 7.25 -10.59 8.85
N GLY A 233 7.76 -11.01 7.72
CA GLY A 233 7.12 -11.92 6.79
C GLY A 233 8.00 -12.17 5.57
N THR A 234 7.52 -13.01 4.67
CA THR A 234 8.20 -13.28 3.39
C THR A 234 7.18 -13.38 2.28
N GLY A 235 7.55 -12.92 1.09
CA GLY A 235 6.75 -12.99 -0.12
C GLY A 235 7.45 -13.73 -1.26
N PRO A 236 6.81 -13.81 -2.42
CA PRO A 236 7.37 -14.48 -3.61
C PRO A 236 8.57 -13.76 -4.23
N GLY A 237 8.70 -12.45 -4.01
CA GLY A 237 9.73 -11.58 -4.59
C GLY A 237 9.15 -10.54 -5.54
N GLN A 238 10.00 -9.62 -6.00
CA GLN A 238 9.59 -8.43 -6.76
C GLN A 238 8.35 -7.78 -6.14
N GLN A 239 8.44 -7.53 -4.83
CA GLN A 239 7.38 -6.90 -4.07
C GLN A 239 7.38 -5.41 -4.39
N ASP A 240 6.20 -4.88 -4.66
CA ASP A 240 6.05 -3.49 -5.12
C ASP A 240 5.28 -2.66 -4.10
N GLY A 241 3.96 -2.69 -4.09
CA GLY A 241 3.12 -1.96 -3.16
C GLY A 241 2.87 -2.69 -1.84
N VAL A 242 2.63 -1.93 -0.78
CA VAL A 242 2.24 -2.45 0.53
C VAL A 242 1.26 -1.52 1.23
N GLU A 243 0.13 -2.10 1.68
CA GLU A 243 -0.87 -1.38 2.45
C GLU A 243 -1.37 -2.20 3.65
N ILE A 244 -1.90 -1.50 4.66
CA ILE A 244 -2.47 -2.13 5.86
C ILE A 244 -3.96 -1.79 5.94
N VAL A 245 -4.79 -2.83 5.93
CA VAL A 245 -6.24 -2.70 6.07
C VAL A 245 -6.78 -3.77 7.00
N GLY A 246 -7.66 -3.38 7.93
CA GLY A 246 -8.23 -4.31 8.91
C GLY A 246 -7.21 -5.03 9.80
N GLY A 247 -5.99 -4.49 9.92
CA GLY A 247 -4.88 -5.11 10.66
C GLY A 247 -4.09 -6.14 9.85
N GLU A 248 -4.42 -6.35 8.58
CA GLU A 248 -3.69 -7.21 7.66
C GLU A 248 -2.78 -6.39 6.74
N THR A 249 -1.58 -6.90 6.46
CA THR A 249 -0.65 -6.30 5.50
C THR A 249 -0.89 -6.93 4.13
N LEU A 250 -1.31 -6.11 3.15
CA LEU A 250 -1.47 -6.50 1.76
C LEU A 250 -0.22 -6.12 0.99
N VAL A 251 0.30 -7.04 0.20
CA VAL A 251 1.54 -6.84 -0.60
C VAL A 251 1.32 -7.30 -2.02
N THR A 252 1.80 -6.52 -2.98
CA THR A 252 1.84 -6.93 -4.39
C THR A 252 3.13 -7.69 -4.70
N SER A 253 3.05 -8.62 -5.64
CA SER A 253 4.20 -9.36 -6.16
C SER A 253 4.11 -9.53 -7.67
N TRP A 254 5.12 -9.07 -8.38
CA TRP A 254 5.25 -9.27 -9.83
C TRP A 254 5.64 -10.70 -10.17
N THR A 255 6.42 -11.35 -9.29
CA THR A 255 6.96 -12.71 -9.51
C THR A 255 5.85 -13.73 -9.76
N ASP A 256 4.75 -13.66 -9.02
CA ASP A 256 3.63 -14.61 -9.15
C ASP A 256 2.30 -13.93 -9.51
N SER A 257 2.35 -12.64 -9.88
CA SER A 257 1.18 -11.86 -10.32
C SER A 257 0.02 -11.89 -9.32
N THR A 258 0.32 -11.58 -8.05
CA THR A 258 -0.66 -11.63 -6.95
C THR A 258 -0.64 -10.39 -6.08
N VAL A 259 -1.75 -10.17 -5.38
CA VAL A 259 -1.77 -9.50 -4.08
C VAL A 259 -1.94 -10.55 -3.00
N PHE A 260 -1.14 -10.49 -1.94
CA PHE A 260 -1.15 -11.47 -0.87
C PHE A 260 -1.07 -10.84 0.52
N VAL A 261 -1.49 -11.60 1.53
CA VAL A 261 -1.26 -11.33 2.95
C VAL A 261 -0.23 -12.34 3.44
N PRO A 262 0.90 -11.88 4.01
CA PRO A 262 1.88 -12.77 4.62
C PRO A 262 1.27 -13.57 5.78
N ALA A 263 1.49 -14.88 5.81
CA ALA A 263 1.02 -15.73 6.90
C ALA A 263 2.00 -16.86 7.21
N THR A 264 2.03 -17.28 8.48
CA THR A 264 2.78 -18.46 8.90
C THR A 264 2.24 -19.71 8.21
N GLY A 265 3.10 -20.43 7.50
CA GLY A 265 2.72 -21.65 6.77
C GLY A 265 2.29 -21.41 5.31
N GLY A 266 2.35 -20.19 4.82
CA GLY A 266 2.10 -19.83 3.43
C GLY A 266 1.21 -18.60 3.27
N ASN A 267 1.49 -17.78 2.27
CA ASN A 267 0.80 -16.54 2.04
C ASN A 267 -0.65 -16.77 1.57
N ARG A 268 -1.60 -15.99 2.10
CA ARG A 268 -2.99 -15.97 1.65
C ARG A 268 -3.13 -15.03 0.46
N ARG A 269 -3.56 -15.54 -0.66
CA ARG A 269 -3.75 -14.76 -1.88
C ARG A 269 -5.08 -14.01 -1.84
N ILE A 270 -5.03 -12.71 -2.18
CA ILE A 270 -6.17 -11.80 -2.26
C ILE A 270 -6.63 -11.64 -3.72
N ALA A 271 -5.70 -11.32 -4.61
CA ALA A 271 -5.94 -11.25 -6.04
C ALA A 271 -4.91 -12.10 -6.78
N ILE A 272 -5.34 -12.77 -7.85
CA ILE A 272 -4.52 -13.71 -8.65
C ILE A 272 -4.64 -13.33 -10.12
N GLY A 273 -3.54 -13.44 -10.86
CA GLY A 273 -3.51 -13.10 -12.28
C GLY A 273 -3.43 -11.60 -12.56
N VAL A 274 -3.10 -10.81 -11.54
CA VAL A 274 -2.86 -9.37 -11.64
C VAL A 274 -1.43 -9.14 -12.14
N ALA A 275 -1.26 -9.02 -13.45
CA ALA A 275 0.07 -8.92 -14.06
C ALA A 275 0.77 -7.60 -13.70
N SER A 276 2.01 -7.68 -13.21
CA SER A 276 2.83 -6.54 -12.76
C SER A 276 2.04 -5.59 -11.85
N PRO A 277 1.48 -6.09 -10.74
CA PRO A 277 0.72 -5.26 -9.81
C PRO A 277 1.68 -4.34 -9.07
N ALA A 278 1.53 -3.04 -9.27
CA ALA A 278 2.42 -2.04 -8.70
C ALA A 278 1.90 -1.53 -7.33
N ASP A 279 2.12 -0.28 -6.96
CA ASP A 279 1.77 0.23 -5.66
C ASP A 279 0.26 0.43 -5.49
N ILE A 280 -0.30 -0.21 -4.47
CA ILE A 280 -1.75 -0.35 -4.23
C ILE A 280 -2.29 0.72 -3.29
N GLY A 281 -3.57 1.07 -3.49
CA GLY A 281 -4.30 1.91 -2.55
C GLY A 281 -5.54 1.22 -1.99
N VAL A 282 -5.95 1.61 -0.78
CA VAL A 282 -7.12 1.04 -0.11
C VAL A 282 -8.11 2.11 0.33
N ASP A 283 -9.40 1.85 0.13
CA ASP A 283 -10.48 2.52 0.84
C ASP A 283 -10.94 1.59 1.98
N PRO A 284 -10.50 1.83 3.21
CA PRO A 284 -10.79 0.93 4.32
C PRO A 284 -12.26 0.97 4.74
N THR A 285 -12.98 2.04 4.41
CA THR A 285 -14.40 2.18 4.79
C THR A 285 -15.30 1.29 3.94
N ARG A 286 -14.97 1.15 2.67
CA ARG A 286 -15.71 0.30 1.72
C ARG A 286 -15.02 -1.03 1.47
N GLU A 287 -13.87 -1.28 2.13
CA GLU A 287 -13.03 -2.47 1.91
C GLU A 287 -12.70 -2.66 0.42
N LEU A 288 -12.29 -1.58 -0.25
CA LEU A 288 -11.89 -1.61 -1.64
C LEU A 288 -10.38 -1.50 -1.75
N LEU A 289 -9.83 -2.33 -2.62
CA LEU A 289 -8.42 -2.34 -3.00
C LEU A 289 -8.32 -1.94 -4.46
N ALA A 290 -7.51 -0.94 -4.78
CA ALA A 290 -7.20 -0.54 -6.15
C ALA A 290 -5.78 -1.01 -6.49
N ILE A 291 -5.65 -1.73 -7.61
CA ILE A 291 -4.41 -2.35 -8.06
C ILE A 291 -4.04 -1.80 -9.44
N PRO A 292 -2.98 -0.99 -9.56
CA PRO A 292 -2.49 -0.57 -10.86
C PRO A 292 -1.74 -1.74 -11.51
N LEU A 293 -2.08 -2.05 -12.75
CA LEU A 293 -1.43 -3.09 -13.55
C LEU A 293 -0.48 -2.43 -14.54
N PHE A 294 0.76 -2.27 -14.11
CA PHE A 294 1.81 -1.48 -14.74
C PHE A 294 1.96 -1.73 -16.24
N THR A 295 2.07 -3.00 -16.64
CA THR A 295 2.27 -3.38 -18.04
C THR A 295 0.97 -3.45 -18.86
N LEU A 296 -0.19 -3.41 -18.20
CA LEU A 296 -1.50 -3.52 -18.86
C LEU A 296 -2.23 -2.19 -19.00
N ASN A 297 -1.65 -1.08 -18.49
CA ASN A 297 -2.21 0.27 -18.59
C ASN A 297 -3.63 0.40 -18.02
N LYS A 298 -3.93 -0.32 -16.94
CA LYS A 298 -5.25 -0.32 -16.29
C LYS A 298 -5.14 -0.39 -14.77
N VAL A 299 -6.23 -0.06 -14.10
CA VAL A 299 -6.40 -0.24 -12.66
C VAL A 299 -7.56 -1.19 -12.42
N GLU A 300 -7.38 -2.18 -11.57
CA GLU A 300 -8.44 -3.06 -11.11
C GLU A 300 -8.88 -2.66 -9.70
N ILE A 301 -10.20 -2.62 -9.47
CA ILE A 301 -10.78 -2.37 -8.15
C ILE A 301 -11.40 -3.67 -7.65
N TRP A 302 -10.96 -4.11 -6.49
CA TRP A 302 -11.37 -5.34 -5.85
C TRP A 302 -12.10 -5.05 -4.55
N LYS A 303 -13.10 -5.85 -4.20
CA LYS A 303 -13.70 -5.93 -2.86
C LYS A 303 -12.88 -6.92 -2.04
N LEU A 304 -12.48 -6.49 -0.82
CA LEU A 304 -11.78 -7.34 0.16
C LEU A 304 -12.74 -8.13 1.03
#